data_75aae013dc4f7dbd736a7b77de614c88
#
_entry.id   75aae013dc4f7dbd736a7b77de614c88
#
_cell.length_a   1.000
_cell.length_b   1.000
_cell.length_c   1.000
_cell.angle_alpha   90.00
_cell.angle_beta   90.00
_cell.angle_gamma   90.00
#
_symmetry.space_group_name_H-M   'P 1'
#
loop_
_entity.id
_entity.type
_entity.pdbx_description
1 polymer ?
#
loop_
_entity_poly.entity_id
_entity_poly.type
_entity_poly.pdbx_seq_one_letter_code
_entity_poly.pdbx_strand_id
1 'polypeptide(L)'
;MDDSDTQLKKLKDRILDFAKAREWEQFHSPKNLSMAISAESAELMEHFLWQTAESSFQEVMNEPLRQKITEEIADILIFAIEFANVAEIDITNAIFDKMHKNGLKYPIEKAKGSSRKYTEL
;
A
#
# COMPACT_ATOMS: atom_id res chain seq x y z
N MET A 1 15.11 11.77 -8.17
CA MET A 1 14.56 10.82 -7.19
C MET A 1 13.11 10.52 -7.53
N ASP A 2 12.88 9.37 -8.10
CA ASP A 2 11.55 8.89 -8.48
C ASP A 2 11.54 7.35 -8.46
N ASP A 3 10.45 6.75 -8.90
CA ASP A 3 10.27 5.28 -8.87
C ASP A 3 11.29 4.53 -9.73
N SER A 4 11.90 5.19 -10.70
CA SER A 4 12.85 4.55 -11.61
C SER A 4 14.28 4.49 -11.06
N ASP A 5 14.62 5.36 -10.10
CA ASP A 5 16.00 5.50 -9.62
C ASP A 5 16.18 5.31 -8.11
N THR A 6 15.09 5.15 -7.36
CA THR A 6 15.14 5.09 -5.89
C THR A 6 14.88 3.66 -5.40
N GLN A 7 15.84 3.09 -4.68
CA GLN A 7 15.67 1.79 -4.07
C GLN A 7 14.73 1.87 -2.87
N LEU A 8 13.98 0.79 -2.64
CA LEU A 8 13.06 0.67 -1.50
C LEU A 8 13.78 0.89 -0.15
N LYS A 9 15.02 0.43 -0.05
CA LYS A 9 15.82 0.65 1.16
C LYS A 9 15.92 2.13 1.52
N LYS A 10 16.07 3.01 0.53
CA LYS A 10 16.15 4.44 0.77
C LYS A 10 14.85 4.99 1.35
N LEU A 11 13.70 4.51 0.85
CA LEU A 11 12.39 4.89 1.42
C LEU A 11 12.27 4.40 2.86
N LYS A 12 12.64 3.16 3.12
CA LYS A 12 12.61 2.60 4.48
C LYS A 12 13.45 3.43 5.44
N ASP A 13 14.67 3.76 5.05
CA ASP A 13 15.59 4.53 5.89
C ASP A 13 15.06 5.96 6.14
N ARG A 14 14.55 6.62 5.10
CA ARG A 14 14.01 7.98 5.22
C ARG A 14 12.79 8.04 6.11
N ILE A 15 11.89 7.06 6.01
CA ILE A 15 10.69 6.99 6.84
C ILE A 15 11.06 6.73 8.30
N LEU A 16 12.00 5.81 8.52
CA LEU A 16 12.49 5.52 9.87
C LEU A 16 13.14 6.76 10.50
N ASP A 17 14.01 7.45 9.77
CA ASP A 17 14.68 8.66 10.25
C ASP A 17 13.69 9.77 10.58
N PHE A 18 12.64 9.91 9.77
CA PHE A 18 11.57 10.87 9.99
C PHE A 18 10.87 10.63 11.33
N ALA A 19 10.57 9.38 11.63
CA ALA A 19 9.95 8.98 12.89
C ALA A 19 10.90 9.17 14.08
N LYS A 20 12.17 8.78 13.93
CA LYS A 20 13.18 8.93 14.98
C LYS A 20 13.43 10.37 15.34
N ALA A 21 13.54 11.25 14.36
CA ALA A 21 13.78 12.67 14.60
C ALA A 21 12.66 13.32 15.42
N ARG A 22 11.47 12.74 15.42
CA ARG A 22 10.29 13.23 16.16
C ARG A 22 10.00 12.42 17.41
N GLU A 23 10.85 11.46 17.73
CA GLU A 23 10.65 10.54 18.86
C GLU A 23 9.30 9.80 18.79
N TRP A 24 8.86 9.47 17.57
CA TRP A 24 7.58 8.78 17.33
C TRP A 24 7.67 7.27 17.42
N GLU A 25 8.86 6.72 17.56
CA GLU A 25 9.05 5.26 17.70
C GLU A 25 8.24 4.69 18.86
N GLN A 26 8.11 5.44 19.96
CA GLN A 26 7.31 5.04 21.11
C GLN A 26 5.83 4.84 20.77
N PHE A 27 5.34 5.47 19.71
CA PHE A 27 3.94 5.37 19.27
C PHE A 27 3.75 4.39 18.09
N HIS A 28 4.84 3.94 17.47
CA HIS A 28 4.82 3.09 16.28
C HIS A 28 4.88 1.61 16.63
N SER A 29 4.03 1.15 17.56
CA SER A 29 3.87 -0.27 17.78
C SER A 29 3.23 -0.94 16.56
N PRO A 30 3.47 -2.24 16.32
CA PRO A 30 2.78 -2.95 15.23
C PRO A 30 1.26 -2.81 15.30
N LYS A 31 0.69 -2.84 16.51
CA LYS A 31 -0.75 -2.61 16.69
C LYS A 31 -1.17 -1.23 16.17
N ASN A 32 -0.51 -0.18 16.63
CA ASN A 32 -0.86 1.19 16.24
C ASN A 32 -0.67 1.42 14.74
N LEU A 33 0.42 0.90 14.18
CA LEU A 33 0.69 1.02 12.74
C LEU A 33 -0.35 0.27 11.91
N SER A 34 -0.81 -0.91 12.35
CA SER A 34 -1.86 -1.65 11.65
C SER A 34 -3.18 -0.87 11.62
N MET A 35 -3.49 -0.18 12.72
CA MET A 35 -4.66 0.69 12.80
C MET A 35 -4.52 1.92 11.91
N ALA A 36 -3.35 2.53 11.88
CA ALA A 36 -3.07 3.68 11.01
C ALA A 36 -3.20 3.31 9.53
N ILE A 37 -2.68 2.15 9.11
CA ILE A 37 -2.82 1.64 7.74
C ILE A 37 -4.31 1.49 7.40
N SER A 38 -5.10 0.93 8.30
CA SER A 38 -6.54 0.75 8.09
C SER A 38 -7.26 2.08 7.95
N ALA A 39 -6.95 3.04 8.82
CA ALA A 39 -7.56 4.38 8.79
C ALA A 39 -7.23 5.11 7.48
N GLU A 40 -5.98 5.11 7.05
CA GLU A 40 -5.57 5.75 5.79
C GLU A 40 -6.19 5.05 4.58
N SER A 41 -6.31 3.72 4.63
CA SER A 41 -6.99 2.96 3.56
C SER A 41 -8.46 3.35 3.47
N ALA A 42 -9.12 3.58 4.60
CA ALA A 42 -10.50 4.06 4.63
C ALA A 42 -10.62 5.48 4.04
N GLU A 43 -9.66 6.36 4.32
CA GLU A 43 -9.64 7.70 3.75
C GLU A 43 -9.50 7.67 2.23
N LEU A 44 -8.68 6.77 1.70
CA LEU A 44 -8.59 6.55 0.26
C LEU A 44 -9.95 6.12 -0.31
N MET A 45 -10.59 5.15 0.33
CA MET A 45 -11.89 4.63 -0.08
C MET A 45 -12.96 5.73 -0.10
N GLU A 46 -12.97 6.62 0.89
CA GLU A 46 -13.96 7.68 1.02
C GLU A 46 -14.04 8.57 -0.23
N HIS A 47 -12.92 8.78 -0.92
CA HIS A 47 -12.90 9.58 -2.14
C HIS A 47 -13.72 8.97 -3.28
N PHE A 48 -14.03 7.68 -3.20
CA PHE A 48 -14.71 6.94 -4.27
C PHE A 48 -16.13 6.48 -3.92
N LEU A 49 -16.61 6.77 -2.70
CA LEU A 49 -17.90 6.22 -2.21
C LEU A 49 -19.09 6.50 -3.14
N TRP A 50 -19.09 7.68 -3.76
CA TRP A 50 -20.22 8.13 -4.60
C TRP A 50 -19.92 8.03 -6.08
N GLN A 51 -18.82 7.41 -6.45
CA GLN A 51 -18.44 7.17 -7.84
C GLN A 51 -18.77 5.74 -8.23
N THR A 52 -18.95 5.52 -9.54
CA THR A 52 -19.00 4.15 -10.08
C THR A 52 -17.58 3.63 -10.28
N ALA A 53 -17.43 2.30 -10.38
CA ALA A 53 -16.16 1.70 -10.72
C ALA A 53 -15.63 2.28 -12.04
N GLU A 54 -16.52 2.45 -13.03
CA GLU A 54 -16.16 2.98 -14.34
C GLU A 54 -15.70 4.44 -14.27
N SER A 55 -16.45 5.31 -13.60
CA SER A 55 -16.07 6.72 -13.49
C SER A 55 -14.79 6.94 -12.71
N SER A 56 -14.46 6.05 -11.78
CA SER A 56 -13.26 6.17 -10.96
C SER A 56 -11.97 6.20 -11.77
N PHE A 57 -11.93 5.54 -12.93
CA PHE A 57 -10.74 5.56 -13.80
C PHE A 57 -10.40 6.95 -14.31
N GLN A 58 -11.40 7.76 -14.63
CA GLN A 58 -11.20 9.14 -15.08
C GLN A 58 -11.03 10.11 -13.92
N GLU A 59 -11.83 9.95 -12.86
CA GLU A 59 -11.81 10.84 -11.70
C GLU A 59 -10.44 10.86 -11.04
N VAL A 60 -9.76 9.72 -10.95
CA VAL A 60 -8.43 9.61 -10.34
C VAL A 60 -7.37 10.41 -11.10
N MET A 61 -7.61 10.73 -12.37
CA MET A 61 -6.66 11.47 -13.20
C MET A 61 -6.84 12.99 -13.12
N ASN A 62 -7.92 13.47 -12.50
CA ASN A 62 -8.30 14.87 -12.51
C ASN A 62 -8.10 15.56 -11.16
N GLU A 63 -7.59 16.79 -11.20
CA GLU A 63 -7.49 17.62 -10.00
C GLU A 63 -8.87 18.20 -9.63
N PRO A 64 -9.12 18.48 -8.34
CA PRO A 64 -8.21 18.36 -7.20
C PRO A 64 -8.11 16.96 -6.59
N LEU A 65 -8.93 16.00 -7.06
CA LEU A 65 -9.00 14.66 -6.48
C LEU A 65 -7.66 13.91 -6.60
N ARG A 66 -6.98 14.07 -7.73
CA ARG A 66 -5.71 13.37 -7.96
C ARG A 66 -4.69 13.69 -6.86
N GLN A 67 -4.56 14.95 -6.45
CA GLN A 67 -3.64 15.33 -5.38
C GLN A 67 -4.03 14.67 -4.05
N LYS A 68 -5.32 14.65 -3.73
CA LYS A 68 -5.81 14.03 -2.49
C LYS A 68 -5.52 12.52 -2.48
N ILE A 69 -5.78 11.84 -3.59
CA ILE A 69 -5.52 10.40 -3.71
C ILE A 69 -4.02 10.11 -3.62
N THR A 70 -3.19 10.95 -4.24
CA THR A 70 -1.74 10.82 -4.17
C THR A 70 -1.26 10.89 -2.72
N GLU A 71 -1.79 11.82 -1.93
CA GLU A 71 -1.44 11.95 -0.53
C GLU A 71 -1.93 10.75 0.29
N GLU A 72 -3.12 10.23 0.03
CA GLU A 72 -3.64 9.05 0.74
C GLU A 72 -2.80 7.80 0.44
N ILE A 73 -2.43 7.59 -0.81
CA ILE A 73 -1.54 6.47 -1.18
C ILE A 73 -0.19 6.62 -0.48
N ALA A 74 0.35 7.83 -0.44
CA ALA A 74 1.62 8.09 0.25
C ALA A 74 1.50 7.75 1.74
N ASP A 75 0.43 8.18 2.41
CA ASP A 75 0.22 7.89 3.84
C ASP A 75 0.10 6.39 4.11
N ILE A 76 -0.65 5.67 3.29
CA ILE A 76 -0.78 4.20 3.41
C ILE A 76 0.59 3.54 3.30
N LEU A 77 1.38 3.92 2.31
CA LEU A 77 2.70 3.33 2.09
C LEU A 77 3.70 3.71 3.17
N ILE A 78 3.66 4.95 3.66
CA ILE A 78 4.51 5.39 4.76
C ILE A 78 4.28 4.49 5.99
N PHE A 79 3.03 4.29 6.39
CA PHE A 79 2.72 3.45 7.55
C PHE A 79 3.02 1.98 7.28
N ALA A 80 2.76 1.48 6.07
CA ALA A 80 3.07 0.09 5.73
C ALA A 80 4.59 -0.17 5.74
N ILE A 81 5.37 0.76 5.20
CA ILE A 81 6.83 0.67 5.19
C ILE A 81 7.38 0.79 6.61
N GLU A 82 6.84 1.70 7.43
CA GLU A 82 7.25 1.82 8.83
C GLU A 82 6.91 0.54 9.61
N PHE A 83 5.77 -0.08 9.35
CA PHE A 83 5.44 -1.38 9.93
C PHE A 83 6.54 -2.41 9.61
N ALA A 84 6.96 -2.46 8.34
CA ALA A 84 8.03 -3.37 7.92
C ALA A 84 9.36 -3.04 8.62
N ASN A 85 9.66 -1.76 8.84
CA ASN A 85 10.83 -1.35 9.61
C ASN A 85 10.77 -1.89 11.04
N VAL A 86 9.65 -1.67 11.73
CA VAL A 86 9.47 -2.08 13.12
C VAL A 86 9.48 -3.60 13.27
N ALA A 87 8.84 -4.31 12.34
CA ALA A 87 8.74 -5.77 12.36
C ALA A 87 9.91 -6.48 11.69
N GLU A 88 10.89 -5.74 11.19
CA GLU A 88 12.07 -6.27 10.51
C GLU A 88 11.72 -7.18 9.33
N ILE A 89 10.76 -6.72 8.50
CA ILE A 89 10.32 -7.44 7.30
C ILE A 89 11.04 -6.89 6.08
N ASP A 90 11.62 -7.77 5.27
CA ASP A 90 12.13 -7.43 3.94
C ASP A 90 10.94 -7.39 2.99
N ILE A 91 10.57 -6.18 2.55
CA ILE A 91 9.37 -5.96 1.73
C ILE A 91 9.52 -6.60 0.36
N THR A 92 10.67 -6.47 -0.26
CA THR A 92 10.91 -7.02 -1.61
C THR A 92 10.70 -8.53 -1.61
N ASN A 93 11.34 -9.23 -0.68
CA ASN A 93 11.18 -10.67 -0.57
C ASN A 93 9.73 -11.05 -0.23
N ALA A 94 9.10 -10.32 0.69
CA ALA A 94 7.72 -10.60 1.08
C ALA A 94 6.76 -10.48 -0.11
N ILE A 95 6.94 -9.44 -0.94
CA ILE A 95 6.09 -9.23 -2.12
C ILE A 95 6.30 -10.34 -3.14
N PHE A 96 7.55 -10.65 -3.50
CA PHE A 96 7.83 -11.70 -4.50
C PHE A 96 7.37 -13.07 -4.02
N ASP A 97 7.62 -13.41 -2.76
CA ASP A 97 7.18 -14.68 -2.19
C ASP A 97 5.65 -14.79 -2.21
N LYS A 98 4.98 -13.70 -1.85
CA LYS A 98 3.50 -13.69 -1.85
C LYS A 98 2.93 -13.77 -3.25
N MET A 99 3.52 -13.08 -4.21
CA MET A 99 3.11 -13.17 -5.62
C MET A 99 3.29 -14.59 -6.15
N HIS A 100 4.38 -15.27 -5.79
CA HIS A 100 4.58 -16.67 -6.16
C HIS A 100 3.45 -17.55 -5.61
N LYS A 101 3.14 -17.41 -4.31
CA LYS A 101 2.05 -18.16 -3.67
C LYS A 101 0.70 -17.87 -4.33
N ASN A 102 0.45 -16.60 -4.65
CA ASN A 102 -0.78 -16.20 -5.34
C ASN A 102 -0.85 -16.79 -6.75
N GLY A 103 0.27 -16.85 -7.46
CA GLY A 103 0.35 -17.49 -8.77
C GLY A 103 -0.02 -18.97 -8.75
N LEU A 104 0.32 -19.68 -7.68
CA LEU A 104 -0.08 -21.08 -7.49
C LEU A 104 -1.59 -21.22 -7.24
N LYS A 105 -2.21 -20.28 -6.53
CA LYS A 105 -3.66 -20.26 -6.27
C LYS A 105 -4.46 -19.82 -7.50
N TYR A 106 -3.89 -18.93 -8.31
CA TYR A 106 -4.52 -18.32 -9.47
C TYR A 106 -3.71 -18.60 -10.73
N PRO A 107 -3.61 -19.86 -11.20
CA PRO A 107 -2.90 -20.14 -12.45
C PRO A 107 -3.58 -19.41 -13.61
N ILE A 108 -2.78 -18.94 -14.54
CA ILE A 108 -3.23 -18.09 -15.66
C ILE A 108 -4.41 -18.73 -16.41
N GLU A 109 -4.34 -20.02 -16.65
CA GLU A 109 -5.34 -20.77 -17.43
C GLU A 109 -6.73 -20.71 -16.79
N LYS A 110 -6.78 -20.61 -15.45
CA LYS A 110 -8.05 -20.59 -14.69
C LYS A 110 -8.48 -19.17 -14.30
N ALA A 111 -7.53 -18.31 -14.03
CA ALA A 111 -7.80 -16.99 -13.44
C ALA A 111 -7.99 -15.88 -14.49
N LYS A 112 -7.46 -16.06 -15.69
CA LYS A 112 -7.48 -15.03 -16.72
C LYS A 112 -8.90 -14.57 -17.03
N GLY A 113 -9.14 -13.25 -16.87
CA GLY A 113 -10.44 -12.65 -17.16
C GLY A 113 -11.51 -12.89 -16.08
N SER A 114 -11.13 -13.45 -14.93
CA SER A 114 -12.06 -13.72 -13.83
C SER A 114 -11.57 -13.06 -12.54
N SER A 115 -12.52 -12.52 -11.76
CA SER A 115 -12.27 -11.99 -10.42
C SER A 115 -12.68 -12.97 -9.31
N ARG A 116 -13.01 -14.21 -9.66
CA ARG A 116 -13.43 -15.23 -8.70
C ARG A 116 -12.29 -15.59 -7.75
N LYS A 117 -12.65 -15.89 -6.49
CA LYS A 117 -11.70 -16.41 -5.51
C LYS A 117 -11.18 -17.79 -5.97
N TYR A 118 -9.92 -18.10 -5.62
CA TYR A 118 -9.29 -19.36 -6.05
C TYR A 118 -10.10 -20.61 -5.69
N THR A 119 -10.90 -20.56 -4.62
CA THR A 119 -11.77 -21.66 -4.23
C THR A 119 -12.94 -21.91 -5.19
N GLU A 120 -13.21 -20.95 -6.08
CA GLU A 120 -14.32 -21.00 -7.05
C GLU A 120 -13.85 -21.20 -8.50
N LEU A 121 -12.55 -21.31 -8.70
CA LEU A 121 -11.96 -21.50 -10.02
C LEU A 121 -11.94 -22.96 -10.49
#